data_318dd00e0b42069e93550040d424f71f
#
_entry.id   318dd00e0b42069e93550040d424f71f
#
_cell.length_a   1.000
_cell.length_b   1.000
_cell.length_c   1.000
_cell.angle_alpha   90.00
_cell.angle_beta   90.00
_cell.angle_gamma   90.00
#
_symmetry.space_group_name_H-M   'P 1'
#
loop_
_entity.id
_entity.type
_entity.pdbx_description
1 polymer ?
#
loop_
_entity_poly.entity_id
_entity_poly.type
_entity_poly.pdbx_seq_one_letter_code
_entity_poly.pdbx_strand_id
1 'polypeptide(L)'
;MFSGIIDQLGRVQAVAEEGSARRLTLGMGYRDLALGESVAVNGVCLTVVSHDALGCADFFVSSETLVRSNLSALAVGAHVNLERSVSLATRLSGHLVQGHVDGKARLLSVEDEGQARRVTLSLPGELHPYCVEKGSIALNGVSLTLNAVDAGQADGRFAVAITLIPHTWSHTNLQHCAVGDEVNVEVDVLAKYVERLCHAYLTPSNA
;
A
#
# COMPACT_ATOMS: atom_id res chain seq x y z
N MET A 1 10.80 5.37 4.76
CA MET A 1 9.89 6.42 4.23
C MET A 1 9.90 6.35 2.72
N PHE A 2 8.73 6.53 2.11
CA PHE A 2 8.45 6.41 0.69
C PHE A 2 7.58 7.59 0.25
N SER A 3 7.39 7.75 -1.05
CA SER A 3 6.56 8.82 -1.63
C SER A 3 5.22 8.31 -2.16
N GLY A 4 5.09 6.99 -2.29
CA GLY A 4 3.96 6.34 -2.92
C GLY A 4 3.98 6.43 -4.46
N ILE A 5 5.15 6.68 -5.02
CA ILE A 5 5.37 6.64 -6.47
C ILE A 5 6.11 5.34 -6.79
N ILE A 6 5.43 4.47 -7.51
CA ILE A 6 5.97 3.15 -7.83
C ILE A 6 7.12 3.27 -8.84
N ASP A 7 8.30 2.78 -8.46
CA ASP A 7 9.48 2.80 -9.32
C ASP A 7 9.37 1.75 -10.42
N GLN A 8 8.86 0.56 -10.06
CA GLN A 8 8.75 -0.56 -10.98
C GLN A 8 7.82 -1.66 -10.47
N LEU A 9 7.41 -2.53 -11.37
CA LEU A 9 6.77 -3.80 -11.04
C LEU A 9 7.83 -4.88 -10.83
N GLY A 10 7.82 -5.50 -9.65
CA GLY A 10 8.56 -6.71 -9.36
C GLY A 10 7.72 -7.96 -9.57
N ARG A 11 8.37 -9.12 -9.50
CA ARG A 11 7.71 -10.42 -9.61
C ARG A 11 8.18 -11.36 -8.50
N VAL A 12 7.25 -12.05 -7.87
CA VAL A 12 7.57 -13.10 -6.89
C VAL A 12 8.23 -14.27 -7.60
N GLN A 13 9.48 -14.59 -7.23
CA GLN A 13 10.26 -15.69 -7.79
C GLN A 13 10.17 -16.94 -6.90
N ALA A 14 10.16 -16.76 -5.59
CA ALA A 14 10.00 -17.85 -4.65
C ALA A 14 9.26 -17.37 -3.38
N VAL A 15 8.58 -18.31 -2.73
CA VAL A 15 7.96 -18.15 -1.43
C VAL A 15 8.38 -19.35 -0.59
N ALA A 16 8.99 -19.12 0.58
CA ALA A 16 9.37 -20.15 1.52
C ALA A 16 8.74 -19.87 2.88
N GLU A 17 8.10 -20.86 3.46
CA GLU A 17 7.54 -20.77 4.81
C GLU A 17 8.65 -20.93 5.85
N GLU A 18 8.75 -20.01 6.81
CA GLU A 18 9.71 -20.03 7.91
C GLU A 18 8.95 -19.97 9.25
N GLY A 19 8.39 -21.10 9.66
CA GLY A 19 7.50 -21.17 10.82
C GLY A 19 6.20 -20.39 10.59
N SER A 20 5.95 -19.32 11.38
CA SER A 20 4.81 -18.42 11.19
C SER A 20 5.13 -17.22 10.28
N ALA A 21 6.36 -17.11 9.80
CA ALA A 21 6.84 -16.08 8.90
C ALA A 21 7.05 -16.63 7.49
N ARG A 22 7.37 -15.75 6.55
CA ARG A 22 7.71 -16.10 5.17
C ARG A 22 8.99 -15.43 4.71
N ARG A 23 9.73 -16.10 3.85
CA ARG A 23 10.75 -15.50 3.00
C ARG A 23 10.18 -15.33 1.61
N LEU A 24 10.22 -14.10 1.11
CA LEU A 24 9.86 -13.77 -0.27
C LEU A 24 11.13 -13.47 -1.07
N THR A 25 11.32 -14.16 -2.18
CA THR A 25 12.34 -13.81 -3.18
C THR A 25 11.65 -13.05 -4.30
N LEU A 26 12.07 -11.83 -4.55
CA LEU A 26 11.50 -10.96 -5.58
C LEU A 26 12.52 -10.68 -6.67
N GLY A 27 12.10 -10.88 -7.93
CA GLY A 27 12.80 -10.34 -9.10
C GLY A 27 12.46 -8.87 -9.26
N MET A 28 13.49 -8.03 -9.23
CA MET A 28 13.38 -6.57 -9.31
C MET A 28 14.44 -6.03 -10.26
N GLY A 29 14.23 -4.82 -10.78
CA GLY A 29 15.20 -4.17 -11.67
C GLY A 29 16.38 -3.52 -10.95
N TYR A 30 16.36 -3.45 -9.62
CA TYR A 30 17.41 -2.80 -8.83
C TYR A 30 18.67 -3.69 -8.78
N ARG A 31 19.81 -3.13 -9.20
CA ARG A 31 21.09 -3.86 -9.22
C ARG A 31 22.09 -3.36 -8.19
N ASP A 32 21.74 -2.29 -7.46
CA ASP A 32 22.57 -1.59 -6.50
C ASP A 32 21.95 -1.57 -5.09
N LEU A 33 21.14 -2.58 -4.77
CA LEU A 33 20.55 -2.72 -3.44
C LEU A 33 21.65 -2.93 -2.39
N ALA A 34 21.44 -2.38 -1.21
CA ALA A 34 22.28 -2.64 -0.05
C ALA A 34 21.56 -3.58 0.93
N LEU A 35 22.32 -4.44 1.63
CA LEU A 35 21.80 -5.20 2.76
C LEU A 35 21.29 -4.24 3.84
N GLY A 36 20.11 -4.49 4.37
CA GLY A 36 19.47 -3.62 5.34
C GLY A 36 18.70 -2.45 4.73
N GLU A 37 18.76 -2.26 3.41
CA GLU A 37 17.94 -1.24 2.72
C GLU A 37 16.45 -1.54 2.87
N SER A 38 15.64 -0.49 3.00
CA SER A 38 14.19 -0.61 3.01
C SER A 38 13.62 -0.46 1.60
N VAL A 39 12.79 -1.42 1.21
CA VAL A 39 12.00 -1.39 -0.03
C VAL A 39 10.53 -1.58 0.33
N ALA A 40 9.65 -0.75 -0.23
CA ALA A 40 8.20 -0.97 -0.13
C ALA A 40 7.77 -2.02 -1.16
N VAL A 41 7.15 -3.09 -0.68
CA VAL A 41 6.57 -4.17 -1.50
C VAL A 41 5.06 -4.13 -1.32
N ASN A 42 4.31 -3.77 -2.34
CA ASN A 42 2.88 -3.45 -2.22
C ASN A 42 2.57 -2.49 -1.06
N GLY A 43 3.43 -1.49 -0.86
CA GLY A 43 3.30 -0.54 0.24
C GLY A 43 3.72 -1.07 1.61
N VAL A 44 4.26 -2.27 1.73
CA VAL A 44 4.81 -2.81 2.98
C VAL A 44 6.30 -2.54 3.01
N CYS A 45 6.78 -1.81 4.02
CA CYS A 45 8.22 -1.59 4.24
C CYS A 45 8.90 -2.90 4.65
N LEU A 46 9.73 -3.44 3.79
CA LEU A 46 10.52 -4.64 4.04
C LEU A 46 12.01 -4.34 3.95
N THR A 47 12.80 -5.11 4.68
CA THR A 47 14.26 -4.99 4.71
C THR A 47 14.90 -6.02 3.79
N VAL A 48 15.83 -5.59 2.94
CA VAL A 48 16.64 -6.48 2.10
C VAL A 48 17.55 -7.32 2.99
N VAL A 49 17.36 -8.65 2.99
CA VAL A 49 18.16 -9.59 3.79
C VAL A 49 19.21 -10.30 2.95
N SER A 50 19.00 -10.43 1.65
CA SER A 50 19.99 -10.85 0.66
C SER A 50 19.64 -10.27 -0.72
N HIS A 51 20.59 -10.17 -1.60
CA HIS A 51 20.37 -9.82 -3.00
C HIS A 51 21.47 -10.43 -3.89
N ASP A 52 21.19 -10.54 -5.17
CA ASP A 52 22.14 -11.01 -6.18
C ASP A 52 22.42 -9.95 -7.25
N ALA A 53 23.43 -10.24 -8.09
CA ALA A 53 23.81 -9.36 -9.22
C ALA A 53 22.78 -9.38 -10.38
N LEU A 54 21.82 -10.31 -10.37
CA LEU A 54 20.79 -10.43 -11.40
C LEU A 54 19.55 -9.57 -11.07
N GLY A 55 19.49 -8.99 -9.86
CA GLY A 55 18.41 -8.14 -9.41
C GLY A 55 17.30 -8.91 -8.70
N CYS A 56 17.62 -10.05 -8.09
CA CYS A 56 16.73 -10.70 -7.12
C CYS A 56 17.13 -10.29 -5.71
N ALA A 57 16.13 -10.14 -4.83
CA ALA A 57 16.35 -9.88 -3.41
C ALA A 57 15.40 -10.69 -2.54
N ASP A 58 15.88 -11.08 -1.37
CA ASP A 58 15.08 -11.77 -0.36
C ASP A 58 14.63 -10.81 0.72
N PHE A 59 13.41 -11.04 1.19
CA PHE A 59 12.77 -10.30 2.27
C PHE A 59 12.18 -11.28 3.29
N PHE A 60 12.40 -11.00 4.56
CA PHE A 60 11.72 -11.69 5.64
C PHE A 60 10.43 -10.96 5.98
N VAL A 61 9.31 -11.67 5.97
CA VAL A 61 7.98 -11.14 6.29
C VAL A 61 7.48 -11.79 7.57
N SER A 62 7.33 -10.98 8.62
CA SER A 62 6.88 -11.46 9.93
C SER A 62 5.42 -11.93 9.90
N SER A 63 5.02 -12.74 10.87
CA SER A 63 3.63 -13.19 11.02
C SER A 63 2.64 -12.03 11.17
N GLU A 64 3.00 -10.97 11.90
CA GLU A 64 2.15 -9.78 12.03
C GLU A 64 1.95 -9.08 10.67
N THR A 65 3.03 -8.92 9.92
CA THR A 65 2.97 -8.32 8.57
C THR A 65 2.10 -9.16 7.62
N LEU A 66 2.20 -10.48 7.69
CA LEU A 66 1.37 -11.40 6.90
C LEU A 66 -0.12 -11.29 7.24
N VAL A 67 -0.47 -11.11 8.49
CA VAL A 67 -1.87 -10.94 8.92
C VAL A 67 -2.44 -9.62 8.45
N ARG A 68 -1.67 -8.53 8.56
CA ARG A 68 -2.12 -7.17 8.24
C ARG A 68 -2.12 -6.83 6.76
N SER A 69 -1.36 -7.55 5.95
CA SER A 69 -1.14 -7.21 4.55
C SER A 69 -1.58 -8.31 3.58
N ASN A 70 -1.67 -7.96 2.32
CA ASN A 70 -1.93 -8.92 1.24
C ASN A 70 -0.71 -9.77 0.86
N LEU A 71 0.44 -9.60 1.52
CA LEU A 71 1.65 -10.38 1.26
C LEU A 71 1.46 -11.86 1.58
N SER A 72 0.52 -12.19 2.48
CA SER A 72 0.14 -13.58 2.80
C SER A 72 -0.47 -14.33 1.60
N ALA A 73 -1.11 -13.62 0.67
CA ALA A 73 -1.74 -14.21 -0.51
C ALA A 73 -0.80 -14.30 -1.72
N LEU A 74 0.42 -13.77 -1.63
CA LEU A 74 1.36 -13.78 -2.73
C LEU A 74 1.82 -15.21 -3.07
N ALA A 75 1.78 -15.54 -4.36
CA ALA A 75 2.28 -16.78 -4.93
C ALA A 75 3.38 -16.48 -5.96
N VAL A 76 4.17 -17.49 -6.31
CA VAL A 76 5.18 -17.40 -7.37
C VAL A 76 4.51 -16.93 -8.67
N GLY A 77 5.13 -15.94 -9.31
CA GLY A 77 4.63 -15.30 -10.51
C GLY A 77 3.76 -14.05 -10.28
N ALA A 78 3.32 -13.79 -9.04
CA ALA A 78 2.54 -12.58 -8.72
C ALA A 78 3.35 -11.30 -8.97
N HIS A 79 2.68 -10.24 -9.47
CA HIS A 79 3.26 -8.93 -9.62
C HIS A 79 3.12 -8.12 -8.32
N VAL A 80 4.16 -7.40 -7.96
CA VAL A 80 4.20 -6.51 -6.80
C VAL A 80 4.68 -5.13 -7.18
N ASN A 81 4.08 -4.11 -6.60
CA ASN A 81 4.58 -2.74 -6.70
C ASN A 81 5.83 -2.59 -5.84
N LEU A 82 6.85 -1.94 -6.38
CA LEU A 82 8.12 -1.70 -5.70
C LEU A 82 8.45 -0.21 -5.69
N GLU A 83 8.88 0.28 -4.54
CA GLU A 83 9.45 1.61 -4.37
C GLU A 83 10.63 1.54 -3.40
N ARG A 84 11.76 2.17 -3.76
CA ARG A 84 12.90 2.33 -2.85
C ARG A 84 12.64 3.45 -1.84
N SER A 85 13.25 3.34 -0.67
CA SER A 85 13.16 4.42 0.32
C SER A 85 13.68 5.74 -0.23
N VAL A 86 12.98 6.84 0.09
CA VAL A 86 13.38 8.18 -0.33
C VAL A 86 14.73 8.56 0.28
N SER A 87 15.54 9.25 -0.49
CA SER A 87 16.78 9.92 -0.05
C SER A 87 16.51 11.42 0.14
N LEU A 88 17.49 12.15 0.69
CA LEU A 88 17.38 13.61 0.81
C LEU A 88 17.29 14.32 -0.56
N ALA A 89 17.69 13.66 -1.64
CA ALA A 89 17.62 14.19 -3.01
C ALA A 89 16.34 13.79 -3.75
N THR A 90 15.55 12.87 -3.21
CA THR A 90 14.30 12.39 -3.85
C THR A 90 13.21 13.45 -3.72
N ARG A 91 12.45 13.69 -4.81
CA ARG A 91 11.27 14.53 -4.76
C ARG A 91 10.11 13.77 -4.13
N LEU A 92 9.43 14.40 -3.18
CA LEU A 92 8.18 13.88 -2.64
C LEU A 92 7.04 14.21 -3.61
N SER A 93 6.83 13.35 -4.61
CA SER A 93 5.85 13.59 -5.68
C SER A 93 4.45 13.07 -5.36
N GLY A 94 4.31 12.21 -4.33
CA GLY A 94 3.03 11.75 -3.78
C GLY A 94 2.75 12.39 -2.42
N HIS A 95 2.70 11.55 -1.36
CA HIS A 95 2.57 11.99 0.03
C HIS A 95 3.56 11.22 0.93
N LEU A 96 3.55 11.48 2.23
CA LEU A 96 4.41 10.76 3.18
C LEU A 96 3.86 9.34 3.41
N VAL A 97 4.47 8.36 2.75
CA VAL A 97 4.14 6.93 2.92
C VAL A 97 5.23 6.29 3.78
N GLN A 98 4.82 5.61 4.84
CA GLN A 98 5.75 4.97 5.77
C GLN A 98 6.06 3.53 5.38
N GLY A 99 5.16 2.87 4.67
CA GLY A 99 5.18 1.44 4.41
C GLY A 99 4.59 0.64 5.57
N HIS A 100 3.78 1.30 6.41
CA HIS A 100 3.14 0.71 7.58
C HIS A 100 1.64 0.54 7.32
N VAL A 101 1.30 -0.58 6.69
CA VAL A 101 -0.06 -0.91 6.28
C VAL A 101 -1.01 -0.93 7.46
N ASP A 102 -2.12 -0.20 7.36
CA ASP A 102 -3.16 -0.10 8.38
C ASP A 102 -4.18 -1.24 8.28
N GLY A 103 -4.41 -1.71 7.06
CA GLY A 103 -5.39 -2.75 6.79
C GLY A 103 -5.46 -3.10 5.31
N LYS A 104 -6.52 -3.82 4.95
CA LYS A 104 -6.76 -4.24 3.57
C LYS A 104 -8.11 -3.74 3.08
N ALA A 105 -8.13 -3.12 1.91
CA ALA A 105 -9.34 -2.79 1.18
C ALA A 105 -9.69 -3.93 0.21
N ARG A 106 -10.99 -4.14 -0.01
CA ARG A 106 -11.50 -5.05 -1.04
C ARG A 106 -11.89 -4.26 -2.27
N LEU A 107 -11.42 -4.66 -3.43
CA LEU A 107 -11.81 -4.09 -4.72
C LEU A 107 -13.28 -4.43 -5.03
N LEU A 108 -14.13 -3.41 -5.20
CA LEU A 108 -15.57 -3.57 -5.47
C LEU A 108 -15.89 -3.43 -6.96
N SER A 109 -15.33 -2.42 -7.63
CA SER A 109 -15.52 -2.22 -9.06
C SER A 109 -14.33 -1.53 -9.71
N VAL A 110 -14.18 -1.76 -11.01
CA VAL A 110 -13.28 -1.02 -11.92
C VAL A 110 -14.13 -0.67 -13.14
N GLU A 111 -14.31 0.60 -13.37
CA GLU A 111 -15.17 1.14 -14.43
C GLU A 111 -14.36 2.07 -15.35
N ASP A 112 -14.67 2.03 -16.64
CA ASP A 112 -14.06 2.94 -17.61
C ASP A 112 -14.59 4.37 -17.42
N GLU A 113 -13.67 5.33 -17.25
CA GLU A 113 -13.97 6.75 -17.13
C GLU A 113 -13.17 7.51 -18.20
N GLY A 114 -13.61 7.41 -19.45
CA GLY A 114 -12.86 7.90 -20.60
C GLY A 114 -11.55 7.13 -20.81
N GLN A 115 -10.40 7.79 -20.66
CA GLN A 115 -9.08 7.12 -20.69
C GLN A 115 -8.63 6.62 -19.32
N ALA A 116 -9.28 7.09 -18.26
CA ALA A 116 -8.98 6.70 -16.88
C ALA A 116 -9.82 5.50 -16.43
N ARG A 117 -9.56 5.02 -15.23
CA ARG A 117 -10.34 3.98 -14.55
C ARG A 117 -10.86 4.53 -13.24
N ARG A 118 -12.17 4.50 -13.04
CA ARG A 118 -12.77 4.71 -11.72
C ARG A 118 -12.74 3.39 -10.95
N VAL A 119 -12.12 3.40 -9.80
CA VAL A 119 -11.97 2.22 -8.93
C VAL A 119 -12.66 2.50 -7.62
N THR A 120 -13.54 1.59 -7.21
CA THR A 120 -14.25 1.65 -5.92
C THR A 120 -13.73 0.53 -5.02
N LEU A 121 -13.42 0.88 -3.78
CA LEU A 121 -12.90 -0.07 -2.79
C LEU A 121 -13.70 0.05 -1.49
N SER A 122 -13.86 -1.09 -0.81
CA SER A 122 -14.40 -1.17 0.55
C SER A 122 -13.26 -1.25 1.56
N LEU A 123 -13.26 -0.34 2.54
CA LEU A 123 -12.24 -0.22 3.58
C LEU A 123 -12.83 -0.59 4.96
N PRO A 124 -12.00 -1.05 5.92
CA PRO A 124 -12.40 -1.21 7.32
C PRO A 124 -12.86 0.13 7.93
N GLY A 125 -13.96 0.11 8.69
CA GLY A 125 -14.58 1.32 9.23
C GLY A 125 -13.70 2.12 10.18
N GLU A 126 -12.74 1.47 10.86
CA GLU A 126 -11.76 2.14 11.72
C GLU A 126 -10.85 3.12 10.95
N LEU A 127 -10.75 2.98 9.62
CA LEU A 127 -9.96 3.91 8.79
C LEU A 127 -10.76 5.13 8.32
N HIS A 128 -12.08 5.12 8.52
CA HIS A 128 -12.95 6.21 8.05
C HIS A 128 -12.55 7.61 8.57
N PRO A 129 -12.17 7.80 9.86
CA PRO A 129 -11.79 9.13 10.37
C PRO A 129 -10.55 9.74 9.67
N TYR A 130 -9.72 8.91 9.03
CA TYR A 130 -8.49 9.33 8.36
C TYR A 130 -8.67 9.56 6.85
N CYS A 131 -9.85 9.24 6.32
CA CYS A 131 -10.16 9.38 4.90
C CYS A 131 -11.06 10.58 4.67
N VAL A 132 -10.56 11.55 3.91
CA VAL A 132 -11.33 12.73 3.53
C VAL A 132 -11.34 12.90 2.02
N GLU A 133 -12.44 13.41 1.47
CA GLU A 133 -12.51 13.71 0.04
C GLU A 133 -11.38 14.67 -0.36
N LYS A 134 -10.70 14.39 -1.46
CA LYS A 134 -9.47 15.05 -1.95
C LYS A 134 -8.23 14.86 -1.07
N GLY A 135 -8.31 14.05 -0.02
CA GLY A 135 -7.15 13.62 0.76
C GLY A 135 -6.34 12.54 0.05
N SER A 136 -5.18 12.22 0.63
CA SER A 136 -4.27 11.18 0.14
C SER A 136 -4.52 9.84 0.81
N ILE A 137 -4.29 8.77 0.05
CA ILE A 137 -4.27 7.39 0.54
C ILE A 137 -3.24 6.59 -0.26
N ALA A 138 -2.58 5.62 0.36
CA ALA A 138 -1.73 4.68 -0.35
C ALA A 138 -2.45 3.32 -0.49
N LEU A 139 -2.59 2.84 -1.74
CA LEU A 139 -3.16 1.54 -2.07
C LEU A 139 -2.11 0.67 -2.76
N ASN A 140 -1.75 -0.47 -2.17
CA ASN A 140 -0.58 -1.26 -2.58
C ASN A 140 0.67 -0.37 -2.79
N GLY A 141 0.86 0.62 -1.93
CA GLY A 141 1.96 1.58 -1.99
C GLY A 141 1.79 2.73 -2.98
N VAL A 142 0.73 2.73 -3.79
CA VAL A 142 0.48 3.80 -4.77
C VAL A 142 -0.18 4.99 -4.08
N SER A 143 0.43 6.17 -4.12
CA SER A 143 -0.16 7.42 -3.64
C SER A 143 -1.29 7.87 -4.56
N LEU A 144 -2.49 7.99 -4.00
CA LEU A 144 -3.71 8.28 -4.74
C LEU A 144 -4.55 9.33 -4.02
N THR A 145 -5.39 10.01 -4.79
CA THR A 145 -6.35 10.98 -4.26
C THR A 145 -7.73 10.36 -4.11
N LEU A 146 -8.34 10.49 -2.95
CA LEU A 146 -9.72 10.10 -2.71
C LEU A 146 -10.67 11.04 -3.45
N ASN A 147 -11.44 10.50 -4.43
CA ASN A 147 -12.44 11.28 -5.17
C ASN A 147 -13.77 11.35 -4.43
N ALA A 148 -14.11 10.28 -3.71
CA ALA A 148 -15.30 10.21 -2.85
C ALA A 148 -15.03 9.29 -1.67
N VAL A 149 -15.69 9.58 -0.56
CA VAL A 149 -15.71 8.78 0.67
C VAL A 149 -17.17 8.70 1.12
N ASP A 150 -17.74 7.51 1.25
CA ASP A 150 -19.12 7.37 1.70
C ASP A 150 -19.22 7.41 3.24
N ALA A 151 -20.44 7.53 3.75
CA ALA A 151 -20.70 7.67 5.18
C ALA A 151 -20.57 6.36 6.00
N GLY A 152 -20.13 5.27 5.35
CA GLY A 152 -20.03 3.95 5.97
C GLY A 152 -21.29 3.10 5.80
N GLN A 153 -21.11 1.80 5.92
CA GLN A 153 -22.13 0.79 5.69
C GLN A 153 -22.48 0.05 6.99
N ALA A 154 -23.62 -0.63 7.01
CA ALA A 154 -24.10 -1.35 8.19
C ALA A 154 -23.20 -2.52 8.62
N ASP A 155 -22.32 -3.00 7.74
CA ASP A 155 -21.34 -4.06 8.00
C ASP A 155 -20.05 -3.56 8.68
N GLY A 156 -20.00 -2.29 9.06
CA GLY A 156 -18.80 -1.67 9.69
C GLY A 156 -17.69 -1.34 8.69
N ARG A 157 -18.01 -1.27 7.40
CA ARG A 157 -17.09 -0.85 6.34
C ARG A 157 -17.58 0.44 5.69
N PHE A 158 -16.74 1.06 4.88
CA PHE A 158 -17.11 2.20 4.05
C PHE A 158 -16.48 2.08 2.67
N ALA A 159 -17.04 2.76 1.69
CA ALA A 159 -16.51 2.76 0.35
C ALA A 159 -15.76 4.06 0.04
N VAL A 160 -14.70 3.92 -0.75
CA VAL A 160 -13.99 5.05 -1.34
C VAL A 160 -13.91 4.87 -2.85
N ALA A 161 -13.88 5.99 -3.57
CA ALA A 161 -13.62 5.99 -5.00
C ALA A 161 -12.34 6.77 -5.30
N ILE A 162 -11.55 6.22 -6.23
CA ILE A 162 -10.35 6.84 -6.80
C ILE A 162 -10.44 6.82 -8.31
N THR A 163 -9.71 7.71 -8.98
CA THR A 163 -9.56 7.66 -10.43
C THR A 163 -8.10 7.43 -10.78
N LEU A 164 -7.83 6.34 -11.50
CA LEU A 164 -6.50 5.95 -11.96
C LEU A 164 -6.30 6.46 -13.39
N ILE A 165 -5.32 7.34 -13.58
CA ILE A 165 -4.89 7.77 -14.92
C ILE A 165 -4.20 6.61 -15.67
N PRO A 166 -4.14 6.62 -17.01
CA PRO A 166 -3.57 5.54 -17.80
C PRO A 166 -2.16 5.14 -17.38
N HIS A 167 -1.33 6.12 -17.03
CA HIS A 167 0.04 5.86 -16.57
C HIS A 167 0.06 5.04 -15.28
N THR A 168 -0.67 5.46 -14.26
CA THR A 168 -0.73 4.74 -12.98
C THR A 168 -1.32 3.33 -13.17
N TRP A 169 -2.36 3.20 -13.99
CA TRP A 169 -2.95 1.90 -14.29
C TRP A 169 -1.93 0.94 -14.90
N SER A 170 -1.20 1.36 -15.93
CA SER A 170 -0.27 0.50 -16.68
C SER A 170 1.07 0.25 -15.98
N HIS A 171 1.44 1.07 -14.98
CA HIS A 171 2.74 0.98 -14.28
C HIS A 171 2.63 0.45 -12.85
N THR A 172 1.45 0.00 -12.44
CA THR A 172 1.26 -0.59 -11.11
C THR A 172 0.55 -1.93 -11.20
N ASN A 173 0.62 -2.73 -10.14
CA ASN A 173 -0.06 -4.01 -10.08
C ASN A 173 -1.59 -3.90 -9.95
N LEU A 174 -2.13 -2.69 -9.81
CA LEU A 174 -3.58 -2.49 -9.73
C LEU A 174 -4.30 -2.95 -11.02
N GLN A 175 -3.64 -2.92 -12.17
CA GLN A 175 -4.18 -3.48 -13.42
C GLN A 175 -4.41 -4.99 -13.38
N HIS A 176 -3.73 -5.71 -12.49
CA HIS A 176 -3.84 -7.16 -12.35
C HIS A 176 -4.81 -7.58 -11.26
N CYS A 177 -5.38 -6.61 -10.50
CA CYS A 177 -6.35 -6.90 -9.47
C CYS A 177 -7.75 -7.13 -10.08
N ALA A 178 -8.43 -8.15 -9.60
CA ALA A 178 -9.81 -8.46 -9.93
C ALA A 178 -10.77 -7.99 -8.83
N VAL A 179 -12.05 -7.82 -9.17
CA VAL A 179 -13.09 -7.56 -8.16
C VAL A 179 -13.10 -8.67 -7.11
N GLY A 180 -13.06 -8.28 -5.86
CA GLY A 180 -12.94 -9.17 -4.70
C GLY A 180 -11.53 -9.29 -4.14
N ASP A 181 -10.49 -8.92 -4.89
CA ASP A 181 -9.12 -8.94 -4.40
C ASP A 181 -8.89 -7.93 -3.28
N GLU A 182 -7.92 -8.24 -2.41
CA GLU A 182 -7.49 -7.36 -1.34
C GLU A 182 -6.24 -6.57 -1.75
N VAL A 183 -6.26 -5.28 -1.49
CA VAL A 183 -5.12 -4.37 -1.64
C VAL A 183 -4.74 -3.78 -0.29
N ASN A 184 -3.45 -3.59 -0.04
CA ASN A 184 -2.97 -2.96 1.19
C ASN A 184 -3.39 -1.49 1.23
N VAL A 185 -3.76 -1.03 2.42
CA VAL A 185 -4.12 0.37 2.67
C VAL A 185 -3.21 0.96 3.72
N GLU A 186 -2.65 2.12 3.43
CA GLU A 186 -2.04 3.01 4.41
C GLU A 186 -2.71 4.37 4.28
N VAL A 187 -3.31 4.87 5.35
CA VAL A 187 -3.90 6.21 5.39
C VAL A 187 -2.80 7.25 5.60
N ASP A 188 -3.06 8.50 5.20
CA ASP A 188 -2.08 9.58 5.40
C ASP A 188 -1.73 9.71 6.89
N VAL A 189 -0.45 9.56 7.21
CA VAL A 189 0.05 9.62 8.59
C VAL A 189 -0.26 10.95 9.27
N LEU A 190 -0.36 12.05 8.50
CA LEU A 190 -0.74 13.35 9.05
C LEU A 190 -2.15 13.34 9.64
N ALA A 191 -3.09 12.61 9.03
CA ALA A 191 -4.44 12.47 9.57
C ALA A 191 -4.42 11.79 10.96
N LYS A 192 -3.58 10.77 11.15
CA LYS A 192 -3.42 10.09 12.45
C LYS A 192 -2.84 11.02 13.52
N TYR A 193 -1.84 11.83 13.17
CA TYR A 193 -1.26 12.80 14.10
C TYR A 193 -2.27 13.90 14.44
N VAL A 194 -2.99 14.43 13.46
CA VAL A 194 -4.03 15.45 13.69
C VAL A 194 -5.11 14.92 14.62
N GLU A 195 -5.66 13.73 14.36
CA GLU A 195 -6.65 13.11 15.23
C GLU A 195 -6.13 12.96 16.66
N ARG A 196 -4.92 12.40 16.82
CA ARG A 196 -4.32 12.20 18.15
C ARG A 196 -4.12 13.50 18.93
N LEU A 197 -3.68 14.56 18.25
CA LEU A 197 -3.47 15.87 18.86
C LEU A 197 -4.80 16.57 19.22
N CYS A 198 -5.82 16.43 18.37
CA CYS A 198 -7.12 17.03 18.60
C CYS A 198 -7.97 16.25 19.61
N HIS A 199 -7.68 14.99 19.88
CA HIS A 199 -8.47 14.12 20.75
C HIS A 199 -8.73 14.75 22.15
N ALA A 200 -7.71 15.38 22.73
CA ALA A 200 -7.82 16.05 24.04
C ALA A 200 -8.78 17.26 24.05
N TYR A 201 -9.05 17.84 22.87
CA TYR A 201 -9.95 19.01 22.74
C TYR A 201 -11.37 18.59 22.34
N LEU A 202 -11.53 17.40 21.75
CA LEU A 202 -12.82 16.89 21.31
C LEU A 202 -13.53 16.02 22.36
N THR A 203 -12.78 15.51 23.34
CA THR A 203 -13.35 14.77 24.48
C THR A 203 -13.68 15.77 25.58
N PRO A 204 -14.97 15.97 25.96
CA PRO A 204 -15.31 16.81 27.12
C PRO A 204 -14.58 16.25 28.35
N SER A 205 -13.77 17.07 29.02
CA SER A 205 -13.29 16.75 30.36
C SER A 205 -14.52 16.59 31.24
N ASN A 206 -14.85 15.38 31.64
CA ASN A 206 -15.77 15.15 32.74
C ASN A 206 -15.09 15.72 33.98
N ALA A 207 -15.41 16.99 34.30
CA ALA A 207 -15.12 17.63 35.58
C ALA A 207 -16.20 17.24 36.57
#